data_d222e7ab930f44d6e22a394c3e614d3c
#
_entry.id   d222e7ab930f44d6e22a394c3e614d3c
#
_cell.length_a   1.000
_cell.length_b   1.000
_cell.length_c   1.000
_cell.angle_alpha   90.00
_cell.angle_beta   90.00
_cell.angle_gamma   90.00
#
_symmetry.space_group_name_H-M   'P 1'
#
loop_
_entity.id
_entity.type
_entity.pdbx_description
1 polymer ?
#
loop_
_entity_poly.entity_id
_entity_poly.type
_entity_poly.pdbx_seq_one_letter_code
_entity_poly.pdbx_strand_id
1 'polypeptide(L)'
;MTLFLDKLDDAFLDTVDELRTLSASDDVQVALKRIKERYGLKHIAYLAHSLPGRSHKDPLIVVTYSTDWVKRYFDLHYMRNDPVVARGLWSLMPFDWSEVDLSGVQVRRLFGEAREYGVGRHGMSFPIRGQYGDQALFSITSDETDTEWSRIRRLFMRDFQVLAYHVHQLVLRAETAEVSPVKLSPREVDCLRWAGLGKTAAEIAQILGIGTRTTRFYLETARYKLGAINVTNAVAKAISLNIISISV
;
A
#
# COMPACT_ATOMS: atom_id res chain seq x y z
N MET A 1 -19.45 12.07 -26.44
CA MET A 1 -19.27 12.00 -24.96
C MET A 1 -19.71 10.63 -24.42
N THR A 2 -20.90 10.14 -24.75
CA THR A 2 -21.39 8.82 -24.30
C THR A 2 -20.48 7.67 -24.74
N LEU A 3 -20.09 7.59 -26.01
CA LEU A 3 -19.19 6.54 -26.55
C LEU A 3 -17.79 6.48 -25.88
N PHE A 4 -17.29 7.60 -25.36
CA PHE A 4 -16.01 7.64 -24.64
C PHE A 4 -16.18 7.14 -23.19
N LEU A 5 -17.29 7.47 -22.56
CA LEU A 5 -17.62 6.99 -21.21
C LEU A 5 -17.87 5.48 -21.23
N ASP A 6 -18.63 4.99 -22.22
CA ASP A 6 -18.89 3.55 -22.39
C ASP A 6 -17.57 2.77 -22.54
N LYS A 7 -16.63 3.28 -23.34
CA LYS A 7 -15.28 2.66 -23.50
C LYS A 7 -14.48 2.62 -22.21
N LEU A 8 -14.57 3.63 -21.34
CA LEU A 8 -13.85 3.65 -20.05
C LEU A 8 -14.52 2.70 -19.05
N ASP A 9 -15.85 2.62 -19.04
CA ASP A 9 -16.56 1.67 -18.18
C ASP A 9 -16.26 0.22 -18.60
N ASP A 10 -16.22 -0.09 -19.89
CA ASP A 10 -15.77 -1.39 -20.40
C ASP A 10 -14.30 -1.67 -19.99
N ALA A 11 -13.41 -0.70 -20.17
CA ALA A 11 -12.02 -0.83 -19.78
C ALA A 11 -11.85 -1.08 -18.28
N PHE A 12 -12.69 -0.48 -17.44
CA PHE A 12 -12.70 -0.71 -16.01
C PHE A 12 -13.11 -2.15 -15.67
N LEU A 13 -14.24 -2.62 -16.19
CA LEU A 13 -14.73 -3.97 -15.93
C LEU A 13 -13.75 -5.03 -16.41
N ASP A 14 -13.24 -4.90 -17.64
CA ASP A 14 -12.24 -5.81 -18.21
C ASP A 14 -10.96 -5.85 -17.35
N THR A 15 -10.52 -4.71 -16.82
CA THR A 15 -9.32 -4.64 -15.98
C THR A 15 -9.57 -5.30 -14.62
N VAL A 16 -10.73 -5.08 -14.01
CA VAL A 16 -11.10 -5.73 -12.74
C VAL A 16 -11.15 -7.24 -12.91
N ASP A 17 -11.80 -7.73 -13.97
CA ASP A 17 -11.92 -9.16 -14.23
C ASP A 17 -10.56 -9.78 -14.53
N GLU A 18 -9.71 -9.12 -15.32
CA GLU A 18 -8.34 -9.57 -15.55
C GLU A 18 -7.57 -9.68 -14.23
N LEU A 19 -7.53 -8.62 -13.40
CA LEU A 19 -6.78 -8.60 -12.14
C LEU A 19 -7.27 -9.65 -11.12
N ARG A 20 -8.56 -10.02 -11.17
CA ARG A 20 -9.13 -11.08 -10.32
C ARG A 20 -8.68 -12.47 -10.74
N THR A 21 -8.46 -12.69 -12.05
CA THR A 21 -8.04 -13.99 -12.58
C THR A 21 -6.53 -14.23 -12.45
N LEU A 22 -5.72 -13.16 -12.29
CA LEU A 22 -4.29 -13.29 -12.11
C LEU A 22 -3.94 -13.99 -10.79
N SER A 23 -2.96 -14.88 -10.86
CA SER A 23 -2.43 -15.65 -9.73
C SER A 23 -1.24 -14.97 -9.07
N ALA A 24 -0.76 -15.51 -7.95
CA ALA A 24 0.44 -15.02 -7.26
C ALA A 24 1.72 -15.15 -8.10
N SER A 25 1.74 -16.05 -9.09
CA SER A 25 2.89 -16.24 -10.00
C SER A 25 2.90 -15.27 -11.16
N ASP A 26 1.81 -14.51 -11.38
CA ASP A 26 1.74 -13.57 -12.48
C ASP A 26 2.53 -12.29 -12.18
N ASP A 27 3.19 -11.76 -13.22
CA ASP A 27 4.05 -10.59 -13.08
C ASP A 27 3.23 -9.30 -12.95
N VAL A 28 3.30 -8.69 -11.77
CA VAL A 28 2.66 -7.39 -11.49
C VAL A 28 3.10 -6.33 -12.50
N GLN A 29 4.35 -6.35 -12.96
CA GLN A 29 4.87 -5.44 -13.97
C GLN A 29 4.11 -5.55 -15.30
N VAL A 30 3.79 -6.79 -15.71
CA VAL A 30 3.00 -7.04 -16.92
C VAL A 30 1.58 -6.51 -16.77
N ALA A 31 0.96 -6.74 -15.61
CA ALA A 31 -0.36 -6.20 -15.30
C ALA A 31 -0.40 -4.66 -15.38
N LEU A 32 0.60 -3.98 -14.79
CA LEU A 32 0.70 -2.51 -14.86
C LEU A 32 0.87 -2.00 -16.30
N LYS A 33 1.64 -2.70 -17.13
CA LYS A 33 1.81 -2.32 -18.54
C LYS A 33 0.49 -2.42 -19.32
N ARG A 34 -0.28 -3.50 -19.12
CA ARG A 34 -1.60 -3.69 -19.77
C ARG A 34 -2.61 -2.62 -19.34
N ILE A 35 -2.66 -2.30 -18.04
CA ILE A 35 -3.51 -1.22 -17.52
C ILE A 35 -3.10 0.10 -18.15
N LYS A 36 -1.81 0.41 -18.17
CA LYS A 36 -1.27 1.61 -18.79
C LYS A 36 -1.74 1.77 -20.25
N GLU A 37 -1.62 0.72 -21.05
CA GLU A 37 -2.01 0.70 -22.47
C GLU A 37 -3.52 0.87 -22.64
N ARG A 38 -4.32 0.12 -21.86
CA ARG A 38 -5.79 0.14 -21.92
C ARG A 38 -6.37 1.53 -21.61
N TYR A 39 -5.78 2.25 -20.65
CA TYR A 39 -6.22 3.60 -20.25
C TYR A 39 -5.49 4.75 -20.96
N GLY A 40 -4.55 4.45 -21.85
CA GLY A 40 -3.74 5.48 -22.54
C GLY A 40 -2.88 6.31 -21.60
N LEU A 41 -2.45 5.73 -20.47
CA LEU A 41 -1.62 6.42 -19.49
C LEU A 41 -0.18 6.55 -19.97
N LYS A 42 0.52 7.59 -19.49
CA LYS A 42 1.95 7.73 -19.73
C LYS A 42 2.74 6.69 -18.94
N HIS A 43 2.52 6.65 -17.63
CA HIS A 43 3.14 5.68 -16.75
C HIS A 43 2.24 5.32 -15.56
N ILE A 44 2.59 4.20 -14.92
CA ILE A 44 2.04 3.76 -13.65
C ILE A 44 3.21 3.47 -12.70
N ALA A 45 3.05 3.85 -11.44
CA ALA A 45 3.95 3.50 -10.36
C ALA A 45 3.16 2.89 -9.19
N TYR A 46 3.66 1.78 -8.66
CA TYR A 46 3.20 1.18 -7.43
C TYR A 46 4.36 1.15 -6.44
N LEU A 47 4.15 1.73 -5.27
CA LEU A 47 5.09 1.76 -4.16
C LEU A 47 4.42 1.17 -2.94
N ALA A 48 4.85 0.01 -2.46
CA ALA A 48 4.47 -0.48 -1.15
C ALA A 48 5.51 -0.06 -0.11
N HIS A 49 5.11 0.84 0.79
CA HIS A 49 5.95 1.30 1.91
C HIS A 49 6.06 0.24 2.99
N SER A 50 4.98 -0.49 3.24
CA SER A 50 4.98 -1.63 4.16
C SER A 50 4.12 -2.76 3.61
N LEU A 51 4.63 -3.99 3.71
CA LEU A 51 3.94 -5.23 3.36
C LEU A 51 4.15 -6.26 4.48
N PRO A 52 3.19 -7.18 4.69
CA PRO A 52 3.36 -8.29 5.61
C PRO A 52 4.61 -9.10 5.26
N GLY A 53 5.46 -9.37 6.25
CA GLY A 53 6.68 -10.15 6.05
C GLY A 53 7.88 -9.39 5.48
N ARG A 54 7.71 -8.15 5.01
CA ARG A 54 8.76 -7.32 4.42
C ARG A 54 9.21 -6.20 5.37
N SER A 55 10.50 -5.86 5.35
CA SER A 55 11.02 -4.77 6.17
C SER A 55 10.62 -3.40 5.60
N HIS A 56 10.25 -2.45 6.46
CA HIS A 56 10.01 -1.04 6.05
C HIS A 56 11.23 -0.37 5.41
N LYS A 57 12.44 -0.95 5.57
CA LYS A 57 13.67 -0.43 4.95
C LYS A 57 13.84 -0.89 3.50
N ASP A 58 13.00 -1.82 3.04
CA ASP A 58 13.05 -2.42 1.71
C ASP A 58 11.65 -2.33 1.06
N PRO A 59 11.23 -1.13 0.60
CA PRO A 59 9.94 -0.95 -0.05
C PRO A 59 9.90 -1.71 -1.38
N LEU A 60 8.75 -2.29 -1.71
CA LEU A 60 8.52 -2.87 -3.03
C LEU A 60 8.10 -1.76 -4.01
N ILE A 61 8.81 -1.68 -5.13
CA ILE A 61 8.52 -0.69 -6.16
C ILE A 61 8.37 -1.40 -7.50
N VAL A 62 7.21 -1.20 -8.12
CA VAL A 62 6.91 -1.71 -9.47
C VAL A 62 6.45 -0.52 -10.31
N VAL A 63 7.18 -0.20 -11.37
CA VAL A 63 6.93 1.00 -12.16
C VAL A 63 7.05 0.74 -13.66
N THR A 64 6.35 1.52 -14.47
CA THR A 64 6.47 1.49 -15.93
C THR A 64 7.35 2.63 -16.47
N TYR A 65 8.03 3.37 -15.61
CA TYR A 65 8.99 4.42 -15.99
C TYR A 65 10.19 3.85 -16.74
N SER A 66 10.94 4.73 -17.42
CA SER A 66 12.22 4.36 -18.03
C SER A 66 13.25 3.94 -16.96
N THR A 67 14.11 3.02 -17.32
CA THR A 67 15.22 2.58 -16.43
C THR A 67 16.13 3.73 -16.03
N ASP A 68 16.34 4.69 -16.94
CA ASP A 68 17.18 5.86 -16.69
C ASP A 68 16.57 6.78 -15.63
N TRP A 69 15.24 7.00 -15.67
CA TRP A 69 14.54 7.75 -14.63
C TRP A 69 14.59 7.04 -13.27
N VAL A 70 14.31 5.74 -13.27
CA VAL A 70 14.36 4.95 -12.04
C VAL A 70 15.74 5.04 -11.39
N LYS A 71 16.80 4.82 -12.19
CA LYS A 71 18.17 4.95 -11.72
C LYS A 71 18.44 6.36 -11.16
N ARG A 72 18.11 7.39 -11.91
CA ARG A 72 18.29 8.80 -11.51
C ARG A 72 17.59 9.13 -10.19
N TYR A 73 16.34 8.65 -10.04
CA TYR A 73 15.52 8.88 -8.85
C TYR A 73 16.16 8.29 -7.60
N PHE A 74 16.74 7.08 -7.70
CA PHE A 74 17.42 6.44 -6.58
C PHE A 74 18.81 7.02 -6.31
N ASP A 75 19.61 7.29 -7.34
CA ASP A 75 20.96 7.85 -7.20
C ASP A 75 20.93 9.20 -6.46
N LEU A 76 19.91 10.01 -6.69
CA LEU A 76 19.71 11.30 -6.05
C LEU A 76 18.85 11.25 -4.78
N HIS A 77 18.47 10.05 -4.33
CA HIS A 77 17.65 9.84 -3.12
C HIS A 77 16.34 10.66 -3.12
N TYR A 78 15.71 10.85 -4.28
CA TYR A 78 14.52 11.67 -4.42
C TYR A 78 13.35 11.20 -3.56
N MET A 79 13.23 9.89 -3.28
CA MET A 79 12.20 9.33 -2.40
C MET A 79 12.10 10.03 -1.05
N ARG A 80 13.21 10.54 -0.50
CA ARG A 80 13.23 11.21 0.81
C ARG A 80 12.53 12.57 0.80
N ASN A 81 12.51 13.22 -0.37
CA ASN A 81 12.02 14.58 -0.55
C ASN A 81 10.87 14.64 -1.55
N ASP A 82 10.37 13.49 -2.00
CA ASP A 82 9.24 13.42 -2.92
C ASP A 82 7.93 13.75 -2.17
N PRO A 83 7.32 14.92 -2.45
CA PRO A 83 6.14 15.36 -1.75
C PRO A 83 4.90 14.50 -2.10
N VAL A 84 4.90 13.81 -3.26
CA VAL A 84 3.84 12.88 -3.64
C VAL A 84 3.89 11.66 -2.73
N VAL A 85 5.07 11.10 -2.51
CA VAL A 85 5.26 9.97 -1.59
C VAL A 85 4.94 10.40 -0.16
N ALA A 86 5.48 11.54 0.28
CA ALA A 86 5.23 12.06 1.63
C ALA A 86 3.72 12.26 1.88
N ARG A 87 3.00 12.93 0.95
CA ARG A 87 1.56 13.13 1.07
C ARG A 87 0.80 11.79 1.03
N GLY A 88 1.19 10.88 0.14
CA GLY A 88 0.55 9.57 -0.03
C GLY A 88 0.60 8.70 1.24
N LEU A 89 1.66 8.80 2.04
CA LEU A 89 1.79 8.09 3.31
C LEU A 89 0.81 8.58 4.39
N TRP A 90 0.32 9.82 4.32
CA TRP A 90 -0.60 10.41 5.30
C TRP A 90 -2.03 10.56 4.79
N SER A 91 -2.24 10.62 3.47
CA SER A 91 -3.57 10.75 2.88
C SER A 91 -4.34 9.43 2.91
N LEU A 92 -5.67 9.55 3.03
CA LEU A 92 -6.60 8.46 2.81
C LEU A 92 -7.28 8.55 1.44
N MET A 93 -7.40 9.77 0.91
CA MET A 93 -8.09 10.04 -0.34
C MET A 93 -7.10 10.24 -1.47
N PRO A 94 -7.49 9.90 -2.71
CA PRO A 94 -6.72 10.25 -3.91
C PRO A 94 -6.48 11.75 -4.00
N PHE A 95 -5.38 12.11 -4.64
CA PHE A 95 -5.04 13.51 -4.88
C PHE A 95 -4.35 13.69 -6.23
N ASP A 96 -4.61 14.85 -6.85
CA ASP A 96 -3.94 15.31 -8.07
C ASP A 96 -2.57 15.92 -7.69
N TRP A 97 -1.56 15.71 -8.53
CA TRP A 97 -0.22 16.26 -8.25
C TRP A 97 -0.17 17.79 -8.35
N SER A 98 -1.16 18.42 -8.98
CA SER A 98 -1.30 19.88 -8.94
C SER A 98 -1.61 20.44 -7.54
N GLU A 99 -2.06 19.58 -6.63
CA GLU A 99 -2.34 19.95 -5.23
C GLU A 99 -1.11 19.84 -4.32
N VAL A 100 0.02 19.39 -4.86
CA VAL A 100 1.26 19.19 -4.10
C VAL A 100 2.07 20.47 -4.07
N ASP A 101 2.63 20.80 -2.91
CA ASP A 101 3.50 21.97 -2.78
C ASP A 101 4.83 21.78 -3.52
N LEU A 102 5.04 22.59 -4.55
CA LEU A 102 6.26 22.60 -5.36
C LEU A 102 7.22 23.74 -4.99
N SER A 103 7.05 24.42 -3.86
CA SER A 103 7.83 25.61 -3.49
C SER A 103 9.31 25.31 -3.16
N GLY A 104 9.62 24.07 -2.72
CA GLY A 104 10.97 23.67 -2.37
C GLY A 104 11.92 23.56 -3.58
N VAL A 105 13.17 24.01 -3.44
CA VAL A 105 14.18 23.96 -4.52
C VAL A 105 14.42 22.52 -4.99
N GLN A 106 14.54 21.57 -4.06
CA GLN A 106 14.74 20.16 -4.39
C GLN A 106 13.52 19.54 -5.05
N VAL A 107 12.32 19.95 -4.64
CA VAL A 107 11.06 19.50 -5.23
C VAL A 107 10.91 20.01 -6.65
N ARG A 108 11.20 21.30 -6.90
CA ARG A 108 11.20 21.84 -8.28
C ARG A 108 12.21 21.13 -9.18
N ARG A 109 13.38 20.80 -8.65
CA ARG A 109 14.38 20.01 -9.39
C ARG A 109 13.85 18.62 -9.72
N LEU A 110 13.29 17.91 -8.75
CA LEU A 110 12.68 16.57 -8.95
C LEU A 110 11.64 16.62 -10.06
N PHE A 111 10.68 17.53 -10.01
CA PHE A 111 9.61 17.61 -11.00
C PHE A 111 10.12 18.13 -12.37
N GLY A 112 11.16 18.96 -12.38
CA GLY A 112 11.85 19.38 -13.62
C GLY A 112 12.48 18.19 -14.32
N GLU A 113 13.34 17.44 -13.60
CA GLU A 113 13.99 16.25 -14.14
C GLU A 113 12.96 15.17 -14.52
N ALA A 114 11.91 14.96 -13.71
CA ALA A 114 10.83 14.02 -14.04
C ALA A 114 10.20 14.31 -15.41
N ARG A 115 9.98 15.58 -15.74
CA ARG A 115 9.47 15.99 -17.05
C ARG A 115 10.47 15.71 -18.18
N GLU A 116 11.75 16.00 -17.97
CA GLU A 116 12.82 15.74 -18.94
C GLU A 116 12.95 14.24 -19.24
N TYR A 117 12.76 13.38 -18.23
CA TYR A 117 12.75 11.93 -18.38
C TYR A 117 11.41 11.36 -18.85
N GLY A 118 10.43 12.20 -19.16
CA GLY A 118 9.15 11.80 -19.74
C GLY A 118 8.21 11.11 -18.76
N VAL A 119 8.24 11.45 -17.47
CA VAL A 119 7.31 10.90 -16.46
C VAL A 119 5.86 11.27 -16.75
N GLY A 120 5.63 12.44 -17.33
CA GLY A 120 4.30 12.94 -17.71
C GLY A 120 4.05 14.36 -17.19
N ARG A 121 3.01 15.00 -17.75
CA ARG A 121 2.62 16.38 -17.40
C ARG A 121 1.74 16.42 -16.15
N HIS A 122 0.85 15.47 -16.04
CA HIS A 122 -0.14 15.32 -14.98
C HIS A 122 0.09 14.03 -14.21
N GLY A 123 -0.28 14.01 -12.96
CA GLY A 123 -0.24 12.82 -12.15
C GLY A 123 -1.35 12.81 -11.11
N MET A 124 -1.75 11.61 -10.72
CA MET A 124 -2.70 11.36 -9.63
C MET A 124 -2.23 10.18 -8.82
N SER A 125 -2.38 10.27 -7.52
CA SER A 125 -1.97 9.21 -6.59
C SER A 125 -3.13 8.74 -5.72
N PHE A 126 -3.12 7.44 -5.47
CA PHE A 126 -4.16 6.69 -4.77
C PHE A 126 -3.52 5.98 -3.57
N PRO A 127 -3.66 6.55 -2.36
CA PRO A 127 -3.18 5.91 -1.14
C PRO A 127 -3.95 4.61 -0.86
N ILE A 128 -3.22 3.58 -0.44
CA ILE A 128 -3.78 2.28 -0.10
C ILE A 128 -3.47 1.99 1.37
N ARG A 129 -4.49 1.54 2.10
CA ARG A 129 -4.39 1.07 3.48
C ARG A 129 -5.00 -0.31 3.54
N GLY A 130 -4.17 -1.30 3.76
CA GLY A 130 -4.62 -2.68 3.80
C GLY A 130 -4.94 -3.17 5.20
N GLN A 131 -5.49 -4.37 5.25
CA GLN A 131 -6.02 -4.96 6.48
C GLN A 131 -4.95 -5.46 7.45
N TYR A 132 -3.71 -5.62 6.99
CA TYR A 132 -2.58 -6.09 7.81
C TYR A 132 -1.62 -4.96 8.20
N GLY A 133 -2.09 -3.69 8.19
CA GLY A 133 -1.25 -2.52 8.42
C GLY A 133 -0.34 -2.19 7.23
N ASP A 134 -0.56 -2.85 6.12
CA ASP A 134 0.13 -2.58 4.87
C ASP A 134 -0.26 -1.21 4.32
N GLN A 135 0.73 -0.52 3.75
CA GLN A 135 0.60 0.81 3.20
C GLN A 135 1.26 0.86 1.82
N ALA A 136 0.51 1.30 0.85
CA ALA A 136 1.03 1.48 -0.50
C ALA A 136 0.50 2.77 -1.13
N LEU A 137 1.16 3.17 -2.21
CA LEU A 137 0.78 4.29 -3.05
C LEU A 137 0.76 3.82 -4.50
N PHE A 138 -0.38 3.94 -5.14
CA PHE A 138 -0.52 3.72 -6.57
C PHE A 138 -0.59 5.07 -7.25
N SER A 139 0.17 5.29 -8.32
CA SER A 139 0.21 6.56 -9.03
C SER A 139 0.10 6.34 -10.54
N ILE A 140 -0.65 7.20 -11.18
CA ILE A 140 -0.77 7.25 -12.65
C ILE A 140 -0.28 8.60 -13.15
N THR A 141 0.26 8.61 -14.36
CA THR A 141 0.65 9.85 -15.05
C THR A 141 0.11 9.90 -16.47
N SER A 142 -0.06 11.13 -16.98
CA SER A 142 -0.61 11.40 -18.30
C SER A 142 0.11 12.57 -18.96
N ASP A 143 0.18 12.54 -20.30
CA ASP A 143 0.65 13.66 -21.14
C ASP A 143 -0.50 14.44 -21.78
N GLU A 144 -1.74 14.13 -21.41
CA GLU A 144 -2.91 14.82 -21.93
C GLU A 144 -2.83 16.34 -21.71
N THR A 145 -3.55 17.10 -22.52
CA THR A 145 -3.67 18.55 -22.31
C THR A 145 -4.40 18.88 -21.01
N ASP A 146 -4.19 20.09 -20.47
CA ASP A 146 -4.85 20.53 -19.23
C ASP A 146 -6.38 20.42 -19.33
N THR A 147 -6.92 20.70 -20.53
CA THR A 147 -8.35 20.63 -20.81
C THR A 147 -8.86 19.17 -20.78
N GLU A 148 -8.14 18.27 -21.41
CA GLU A 148 -8.51 16.83 -21.43
C GLU A 148 -8.32 16.21 -20.06
N TRP A 149 -7.18 16.47 -19.39
CA TRP A 149 -6.95 16.05 -18.03
C TRP A 149 -8.09 16.46 -17.08
N SER A 150 -8.54 17.71 -17.16
CA SER A 150 -9.65 18.22 -16.34
C SER A 150 -10.96 17.47 -16.58
N ARG A 151 -11.17 16.89 -17.76
CA ARG A 151 -12.34 16.10 -18.11
C ARG A 151 -12.25 14.66 -17.59
N ILE A 152 -11.08 14.02 -17.79
CA ILE A 152 -10.93 12.57 -17.52
C ILE A 152 -10.53 12.29 -16.07
N ARG A 153 -9.87 13.21 -15.36
CA ARG A 153 -9.34 12.96 -14.01
C ARG A 153 -10.40 12.49 -13.01
N ARG A 154 -11.65 12.91 -13.14
CA ARG A 154 -12.74 12.46 -12.25
C ARG A 154 -13.08 11.00 -12.47
N LEU A 155 -13.07 10.55 -13.71
CA LEU A 155 -13.28 9.14 -14.07
C LEU A 155 -12.11 8.31 -13.59
N PHE A 156 -10.89 8.76 -13.85
CA PHE A 156 -9.68 8.10 -13.37
C PHE A 156 -9.64 8.02 -11.84
N MET A 157 -10.08 9.08 -11.14
CA MET A 157 -10.19 9.04 -9.68
C MET A 157 -11.14 7.94 -9.20
N ARG A 158 -12.30 7.77 -9.85
CA ARG A 158 -13.27 6.71 -9.55
C ARG A 158 -12.68 5.32 -9.83
N ASP A 159 -12.16 5.11 -11.02
CA ASP A 159 -11.73 3.80 -11.50
C ASP A 159 -10.45 3.34 -10.77
N PHE A 160 -9.45 4.20 -10.70
CA PHE A 160 -8.17 3.86 -10.08
C PHE A 160 -8.22 3.78 -8.57
N GLN A 161 -9.23 4.34 -7.91
CA GLN A 161 -9.49 4.08 -6.48
C GLN A 161 -9.76 2.58 -6.24
N VAL A 162 -10.44 1.91 -7.15
CA VAL A 162 -10.75 0.47 -7.07
C VAL A 162 -9.59 -0.36 -7.64
N LEU A 163 -9.08 0.01 -8.82
CA LEU A 163 -8.00 -0.72 -9.48
C LEU A 163 -6.71 -0.76 -8.64
N ALA A 164 -6.40 0.32 -7.93
CA ALA A 164 -5.25 0.36 -7.02
C ALA A 164 -5.33 -0.73 -5.95
N TYR A 165 -6.51 -0.98 -5.38
CA TYR A 165 -6.71 -2.07 -4.43
C TYR A 165 -6.62 -3.45 -5.06
N HIS A 166 -7.11 -3.64 -6.29
CA HIS A 166 -6.94 -4.92 -7.00
C HIS A 166 -5.46 -5.21 -7.31
N VAL A 167 -4.70 -4.21 -7.76
CA VAL A 167 -3.25 -4.34 -7.94
C VAL A 167 -2.55 -4.64 -6.61
N HIS A 168 -2.94 -3.97 -5.55
CA HIS A 168 -2.39 -4.23 -4.22
C HIS A 168 -2.67 -5.66 -3.74
N GLN A 169 -3.88 -6.17 -3.96
CA GLN A 169 -4.21 -7.57 -3.66
C GLN A 169 -3.37 -8.57 -4.47
N LEU A 170 -3.08 -8.26 -5.76
CA LEU A 170 -2.20 -9.09 -6.58
C LEU A 170 -0.79 -9.12 -5.98
N VAL A 171 -0.25 -7.94 -5.61
CA VAL A 171 1.05 -7.83 -4.94
C VAL A 171 1.07 -8.60 -3.63
N LEU A 172 0.05 -8.44 -2.79
CA LEU A 172 -0.04 -9.20 -1.53
C LEU A 172 -0.01 -10.71 -1.78
N ARG A 173 -0.77 -11.21 -2.76
CA ARG A 173 -0.75 -12.64 -3.12
C ARG A 173 0.64 -13.10 -3.57
N ALA A 174 1.33 -12.30 -4.39
CA ALA A 174 2.68 -12.61 -4.86
C ALA A 174 3.71 -12.63 -3.71
N GLU A 175 3.70 -11.61 -2.87
CA GLU A 175 4.68 -11.44 -1.78
C GLU A 175 4.40 -12.35 -0.57
N THR A 176 3.14 -12.75 -0.34
CA THR A 176 2.76 -13.59 0.81
C THR A 176 2.48 -15.06 0.45
N ALA A 177 2.68 -15.46 -0.79
CA ALA A 177 2.44 -16.82 -1.25
C ALA A 177 3.16 -17.90 -0.38
N GLU A 178 4.33 -17.55 0.17
CA GLU A 178 5.13 -18.39 1.05
C GLU A 178 4.91 -18.11 2.55
N VAL A 179 4.20 -17.02 2.90
CA VAL A 179 3.98 -16.61 4.29
C VAL A 179 2.64 -17.16 4.78
N SER A 180 2.67 -18.24 5.53
CA SER A 180 1.45 -18.69 6.21
C SER A 180 0.96 -17.61 7.18
N PRO A 181 -0.32 -17.23 7.11
CA PRO A 181 -0.87 -16.24 8.02
C PRO A 181 -0.72 -16.71 9.48
N VAL A 182 -0.19 -15.85 10.33
CA VAL A 182 -0.05 -16.15 11.76
C VAL A 182 -1.44 -16.38 12.36
N LYS A 183 -1.73 -17.62 12.75
CA LYS A 183 -2.99 -17.98 13.41
C LYS A 183 -2.82 -18.02 14.92
N LEU A 184 -3.34 -16.99 15.58
CA LEU A 184 -3.47 -16.98 17.03
C LEU A 184 -4.81 -17.62 17.45
N SER A 185 -4.80 -18.38 18.54
CA SER A 185 -6.04 -18.84 19.15
C SER A 185 -6.80 -17.69 19.81
N PRO A 186 -8.12 -17.81 20.05
CA PRO A 186 -8.89 -16.77 20.71
C PRO A 186 -8.30 -16.36 22.08
N ARG A 187 -7.77 -17.31 22.85
CA ARG A 187 -7.15 -17.05 24.15
C ARG A 187 -5.81 -16.31 24.04
N GLU A 188 -5.02 -16.59 23.01
CA GLU A 188 -3.79 -15.84 22.72
C GLU A 188 -4.11 -14.39 22.36
N VAL A 189 -5.14 -14.17 21.53
CA VAL A 189 -5.64 -12.85 21.16
C VAL A 189 -6.12 -12.07 22.39
N ASP A 190 -6.95 -12.70 23.23
CA ASP A 190 -7.46 -12.08 24.47
C ASP A 190 -6.30 -11.66 25.38
N CYS A 191 -5.34 -12.56 25.62
CA CYS A 191 -4.18 -12.26 26.47
C CYS A 191 -3.33 -11.09 25.89
N LEU A 192 -3.07 -11.08 24.58
CA LEU A 192 -2.34 -9.98 23.94
C LEU A 192 -3.08 -8.65 23.99
N ARG A 193 -4.42 -8.66 23.85
CA ARG A 193 -5.23 -7.44 23.93
C ARG A 193 -5.11 -6.82 25.32
N TRP A 194 -5.25 -7.61 26.38
CA TRP A 194 -5.11 -7.13 27.76
C TRP A 194 -3.68 -6.70 28.10
N ALA A 195 -2.67 -7.42 27.57
CA ALA A 195 -1.27 -6.98 27.68
C ALA A 195 -1.02 -5.65 26.98
N GLY A 196 -1.66 -5.41 25.83
CA GLY A 196 -1.63 -4.14 25.10
C GLY A 196 -2.29 -3.00 25.89
N LEU A 197 -3.28 -3.29 26.72
CA LEU A 197 -3.90 -2.36 27.66
C LEU A 197 -3.08 -2.17 28.96
N GLY A 198 -1.86 -2.72 29.03
CA GLY A 198 -0.95 -2.55 30.16
C GLY A 198 -1.21 -3.49 31.34
N LYS A 199 -2.05 -4.51 31.19
CA LYS A 199 -2.32 -5.47 32.26
C LYS A 199 -1.20 -6.48 32.45
N THR A 200 -0.87 -6.78 33.70
CA THR A 200 0.07 -7.84 34.05
C THR A 200 -0.54 -9.22 33.86
N ALA A 201 0.27 -10.26 33.76
CA ALA A 201 -0.22 -11.64 33.61
C ALA A 201 -1.15 -12.08 34.77
N ALA A 202 -0.97 -11.54 35.98
CA ALA A 202 -1.84 -11.84 37.10
C ALA A 202 -3.22 -11.16 36.96
N GLU A 203 -3.26 -9.89 36.54
CA GLU A 203 -4.51 -9.19 36.28
C GLU A 203 -5.28 -9.80 35.09
N ILE A 204 -4.58 -10.16 34.03
CA ILE A 204 -5.17 -10.86 32.87
C ILE A 204 -5.79 -12.20 33.32
N ALA A 205 -5.10 -12.93 34.18
CA ALA A 205 -5.59 -14.19 34.72
C ALA A 205 -6.93 -13.99 35.46
N GLN A 206 -7.03 -12.95 36.28
CA GLN A 206 -8.25 -12.60 36.99
C GLN A 206 -9.38 -12.20 36.04
N ILE A 207 -9.08 -11.35 35.05
CA ILE A 207 -10.05 -10.87 34.06
C ILE A 207 -10.62 -12.02 33.22
N LEU A 208 -9.77 -12.95 32.80
CA LEU A 208 -10.17 -14.05 31.93
C LEU A 208 -10.64 -15.31 32.68
N GLY A 209 -10.58 -15.30 34.00
CA GLY A 209 -10.99 -16.44 34.83
C GLY A 209 -10.09 -17.69 34.65
N ILE A 210 -8.78 -17.49 34.42
CA ILE A 210 -7.77 -18.56 34.22
C ILE A 210 -6.60 -18.41 35.19
N GLY A 211 -5.73 -19.43 35.23
CA GLY A 211 -4.53 -19.35 36.07
C GLY A 211 -3.45 -18.43 35.49
N THR A 212 -2.69 -17.75 36.35
CA THR A 212 -1.56 -16.87 35.92
C THR A 212 -0.52 -17.65 35.10
N ARG A 213 -0.27 -18.92 35.43
CA ARG A 213 0.65 -19.79 34.64
C ARG A 213 0.11 -20.01 33.21
N THR A 214 -1.20 -20.21 33.08
CA THR A 214 -1.88 -20.38 31.79
C THR A 214 -1.83 -19.10 30.97
N THR A 215 -2.03 -17.94 31.61
CA THR A 215 -1.89 -16.63 30.94
C THR A 215 -0.49 -16.41 30.38
N ARG A 216 0.55 -16.70 31.20
CA ARG A 216 1.93 -16.61 30.72
C ARG A 216 2.19 -17.57 29.54
N PHE A 217 1.66 -18.77 29.58
CA PHE A 217 1.75 -19.71 28.48
C PHE A 217 1.13 -19.16 27.19
N TYR A 218 -0.08 -18.58 27.24
CA TYR A 218 -0.69 -17.98 26.05
C TYR A 218 0.08 -16.79 25.52
N LEU A 219 0.60 -15.93 26.39
CA LEU A 219 1.43 -14.79 25.97
C LEU A 219 2.74 -15.24 25.31
N GLU A 220 3.41 -16.25 25.86
CA GLU A 220 4.63 -16.80 25.27
C GLU A 220 4.37 -17.54 23.96
N THR A 221 3.27 -18.28 23.85
CA THR A 221 2.89 -18.96 22.62
C THR A 221 2.56 -17.95 21.53
N ALA A 222 1.83 -16.89 21.84
CA ALA A 222 1.54 -15.80 20.92
C ALA A 222 2.82 -15.08 20.49
N ARG A 223 3.74 -14.79 21.43
CA ARG A 223 5.06 -14.21 21.13
C ARG A 223 5.84 -15.07 20.13
N TYR A 224 5.89 -16.36 20.37
CA TYR A 224 6.58 -17.31 19.47
C TYR A 224 5.96 -17.35 18.08
N LYS A 225 4.64 -17.48 17.98
CA LYS A 225 3.91 -17.49 16.71
C LYS A 225 4.10 -16.19 15.90
N LEU A 226 4.19 -15.06 16.58
CA LEU A 226 4.45 -13.75 15.96
C LEU A 226 5.94 -13.53 15.64
N GLY A 227 6.85 -14.45 15.98
CA GLY A 227 8.29 -14.24 15.85
C GLY A 227 8.77 -13.01 16.59
N ALA A 228 8.19 -12.72 17.76
CA ALA A 228 8.49 -11.54 18.56
C ALA A 228 9.56 -11.82 19.60
N ILE A 229 10.40 -10.82 19.93
CA ILE A 229 11.48 -10.94 20.89
C ILE A 229 10.98 -10.93 22.35
N ASN A 230 9.86 -10.25 22.61
CA ASN A 230 9.21 -10.19 23.92
C ASN A 230 7.70 -9.92 23.74
N VAL A 231 6.94 -9.91 24.85
CA VAL A 231 5.48 -9.70 24.83
C VAL A 231 5.13 -8.30 24.29
N THR A 232 5.88 -7.27 24.64
CA THR A 232 5.65 -5.90 24.13
C THR A 232 5.80 -5.85 22.60
N ASN A 233 6.83 -6.49 22.07
CA ASN A 233 7.01 -6.60 20.62
C ASN A 233 5.92 -7.49 19.98
N ALA A 234 5.43 -8.51 20.67
CA ALA A 234 4.30 -9.32 20.21
C ALA A 234 3.02 -8.48 20.10
N VAL A 235 2.74 -7.65 21.10
CA VAL A 235 1.62 -6.70 21.07
C VAL A 235 1.76 -5.72 19.91
N ALA A 236 2.94 -5.10 19.72
CA ALA A 236 3.18 -4.17 18.62
C ALA A 236 2.96 -4.85 17.25
N LYS A 237 3.47 -6.07 17.05
CA LYS A 237 3.24 -6.86 15.83
C LYS A 237 1.77 -7.24 15.64
N ALA A 238 1.08 -7.65 16.69
CA ALA A 238 -0.33 -8.02 16.62
C ALA A 238 -1.22 -6.82 16.24
N ILE A 239 -0.88 -5.61 16.70
CA ILE A 239 -1.55 -4.36 16.29
C ILE A 239 -1.24 -4.06 14.82
N SER A 240 0.02 -4.10 14.41
CA SER A 240 0.41 -3.80 13.02
C SER A 240 -0.19 -4.79 12.01
N LEU A 241 -0.46 -6.02 12.42
CA LEU A 241 -1.12 -7.06 11.63
C LEU A 241 -2.65 -7.02 11.77
N ASN A 242 -3.22 -6.03 12.46
CA ASN A 242 -4.66 -5.92 12.77
C ASN A 242 -5.27 -7.17 13.42
N ILE A 243 -4.45 -7.98 14.10
CA ILE A 243 -4.92 -9.16 14.88
C ILE A 243 -5.62 -8.70 16.17
N ILE A 244 -5.13 -7.61 16.77
CA ILE A 244 -5.75 -6.95 17.92
C ILE A 244 -5.89 -5.46 17.65
N SER A 245 -6.96 -4.87 18.19
CA SER A 245 -7.13 -3.43 18.35
C SER A 245 -7.14 -3.09 19.84
N ILE A 246 -6.53 -1.95 20.19
CA ILE A 246 -6.53 -1.41 21.54
C ILE A 246 -7.37 -0.13 21.47
N SER A 247 -8.67 -0.27 21.69
CA SER A 247 -9.56 0.86 21.97
C SER A 247 -9.84 0.88 23.47
N VAL A 248 -9.57 2.01 24.09
CA VAL A 248 -9.93 2.31 25.48
C VAL A 248 -11.40 2.69 25.54
#